data_8b5c07e99a291216f4baafbb61b19694
#
_entry.id   8b5c07e99a291216f4baafbb61b19694
#
_cell.length_a   1.000
_cell.length_b   1.000
_cell.length_c   1.000
_cell.angle_alpha   90.00
_cell.angle_beta   90.00
_cell.angle_gamma   90.00
#
_symmetry.space_group_name_H-M   'P 1'
#
loop_
_entity.id
_entity.type
_entity.pdbx_description
1 polymer ?
#
loop_
_entity_poly.entity_id
_entity_poly.type
_entity_poly.pdbx_seq_one_letter_code
_entity_poly.pdbx_strand_id
1 'polypeptide(L)'
;MTDDRIEKIINACDKPHITRLTLSGGDPLHPFNRDGAYKLVKRFRQRFGDTKSVWLWTGYLYEQIEHLPIVDLVDTLIDGPFNYKLYDPKLQYRGSSNQRVINIVHNPSRAIDITYPMQV
;
A
#
# COMPACT_ATOMS: atom_id res chain seq x y z
N MET A 1 -16.08 -2.67 -5.00
CA MET A 1 -15.40 -3.83 -5.63
C MET A 1 -16.21 -5.07 -5.32
N THR A 2 -16.50 -5.86 -6.32
CA THR A 2 -17.29 -7.09 -6.17
C THR A 2 -16.39 -8.27 -5.81
N ASP A 3 -16.99 -9.31 -5.23
CA ASP A 3 -16.26 -10.53 -4.89
C ASP A 3 -15.67 -11.20 -6.14
N ASP A 4 -16.39 -11.16 -7.27
CA ASP A 4 -15.89 -11.71 -8.53
C ASP A 4 -14.63 -10.99 -9.01
N ARG A 5 -14.58 -9.66 -8.88
CA ARG A 5 -13.39 -8.89 -9.25
C ARG A 5 -12.23 -9.21 -8.34
N ILE A 6 -12.47 -9.33 -7.04
CA ILE A 6 -11.44 -9.72 -6.08
C ILE A 6 -10.84 -11.07 -6.47
N GLU A 7 -11.66 -12.07 -6.74
CA GLU A 7 -11.17 -13.41 -7.11
C GLU A 7 -10.38 -13.37 -8.44
N LYS A 8 -10.79 -12.56 -9.40
CA LYS A 8 -10.04 -12.39 -10.66
C LYS A 8 -8.66 -11.81 -10.39
N ILE A 9 -8.55 -10.81 -9.52
CA ILE A 9 -7.27 -10.20 -9.15
C ILE A 9 -6.40 -11.23 -8.43
N ILE A 10 -6.96 -11.96 -7.47
CA ILE A 10 -6.23 -12.98 -6.71
C ILE A 10 -5.69 -14.05 -7.66
N ASN A 11 -6.50 -14.54 -8.58
CA ASN A 11 -6.08 -15.55 -9.55
C ASN A 11 -4.98 -15.01 -10.48
N ALA A 12 -5.06 -13.73 -10.86
CA ALA A 12 -4.02 -13.09 -11.67
C ALA A 12 -2.69 -12.98 -10.92
N CYS A 13 -2.74 -12.86 -9.59
CA CYS A 13 -1.54 -12.80 -8.76
C CYS A 13 -0.92 -14.18 -8.48
N ASP A 14 -1.63 -15.26 -8.77
CA ASP A 14 -1.18 -16.62 -8.47
C ASP A 14 -0.25 -17.14 -9.57
N LYS A 15 0.90 -16.49 -9.69
CA LYS A 15 1.97 -16.83 -10.64
C LYS A 15 3.32 -16.61 -9.97
N PRO A 16 4.32 -17.46 -10.24
CA PRO A 16 5.63 -17.37 -9.56
C PRO A 16 6.33 -16.02 -9.73
N HIS A 17 6.14 -15.35 -10.88
CA HIS A 17 6.79 -14.06 -11.16
C HIS A 17 6.05 -12.87 -10.56
N ILE A 18 4.84 -13.05 -10.05
CA ILE A 18 4.10 -12.00 -9.38
C ILE A 18 4.43 -12.05 -7.89
N THR A 19 5.16 -11.06 -7.40
CA THR A 19 5.67 -11.04 -6.02
C THR A 19 5.02 -9.96 -5.16
N ARG A 20 4.22 -9.07 -5.76
CA ARG A 20 3.70 -7.89 -5.07
C ARG A 20 2.33 -7.49 -5.62
N LEU A 21 1.41 -7.16 -4.70
CA LEU A 21 0.17 -6.46 -5.02
C LEU A 21 0.37 -4.98 -4.70
N THR A 22 0.10 -4.11 -5.65
CA THR A 22 0.23 -2.66 -5.49
C THR A 22 -1.15 -2.01 -5.63
N LEU A 23 -1.54 -1.23 -4.63
CA LEU A 23 -2.76 -0.43 -4.65
C LEU A 23 -2.39 1.03 -4.81
N SER A 24 -2.84 1.63 -5.92
CA SER A 24 -2.60 3.05 -6.22
C SER A 24 -3.72 3.56 -7.13
N GLY A 25 -3.70 4.87 -7.45
CA GLY A 25 -4.73 5.50 -8.26
C GLY A 25 -6.05 5.59 -7.51
N GLY A 26 -6.89 6.61 -7.74
CA GLY A 26 -8.15 6.75 -7.05
C GLY A 26 -8.08 6.38 -5.57
N ASP A 27 -7.27 7.00 -4.78
CA ASP A 27 -6.82 6.69 -3.42
C ASP A 27 -7.51 5.48 -2.78
N PRO A 28 -6.81 4.35 -2.57
CA PRO A 28 -7.40 3.14 -1.97
C PRO A 28 -8.02 3.36 -0.59
N LEU A 29 -7.59 4.40 0.14
CA LEU A 29 -8.10 4.70 1.49
C LEU A 29 -9.15 5.79 1.51
N HIS A 30 -9.54 6.31 0.35
CA HIS A 30 -10.71 7.18 0.25
C HIS A 30 -11.94 6.43 0.81
N PRO A 31 -12.85 7.09 1.56
CA PRO A 31 -13.99 6.41 2.18
C PRO A 31 -14.82 5.52 1.25
N PHE A 32 -14.94 5.87 -0.04
CA PHE A 32 -15.66 5.04 -1.01
C PHE A 32 -14.87 3.79 -1.44
N ASN A 33 -13.56 3.78 -1.26
CA ASN A 33 -12.69 2.71 -1.76
C ASN A 33 -12.16 1.81 -0.65
N ARG A 34 -12.11 2.30 0.59
CA ARG A 34 -11.36 1.59 1.66
C ARG A 34 -11.94 0.22 2.01
N ASP A 35 -13.23 0.05 1.96
CA ASP A 35 -13.83 -1.27 2.24
C ASP A 35 -13.46 -2.29 1.19
N GLY A 36 -13.54 -1.91 -0.08
CA GLY A 36 -13.13 -2.79 -1.19
C GLY A 36 -11.65 -3.09 -1.16
N ALA A 37 -10.82 -2.09 -0.88
CA ALA A 37 -9.38 -2.28 -0.74
C ALA A 37 -9.05 -3.24 0.40
N TYR A 38 -9.70 -3.09 1.54
CA TYR A 38 -9.52 -3.98 2.69
C TYR A 38 -9.91 -5.43 2.34
N LYS A 39 -11.07 -5.62 1.70
CA LYS A 39 -11.51 -6.95 1.30
C LYS A 39 -10.50 -7.60 0.35
N LEU A 40 -9.99 -6.85 -0.62
CA LEU A 40 -9.01 -7.35 -1.57
C LEU A 40 -7.72 -7.79 -0.85
N VAL A 41 -7.17 -6.92 0.00
CA VAL A 41 -5.92 -7.21 0.70
C VAL A 41 -6.09 -8.36 1.68
N LYS A 42 -7.22 -8.41 2.40
CA LYS A 42 -7.52 -9.51 3.29
C LYS A 42 -7.57 -10.84 2.55
N ARG A 43 -8.25 -10.88 1.40
CA ARG A 43 -8.35 -12.09 0.58
C ARG A 43 -6.99 -12.48 0.01
N PHE A 44 -6.19 -11.49 -0.40
CA PHE A 44 -4.83 -11.70 -0.88
C PHE A 44 -3.96 -12.37 0.22
N ARG A 45 -4.06 -11.89 1.46
CA ARG A 45 -3.34 -12.49 2.58
C ARG A 45 -3.81 -13.89 2.92
N GLN A 46 -5.12 -14.16 2.81
CA GLN A 46 -5.66 -15.50 3.01
C GLN A 46 -5.10 -16.50 2.00
N ARG A 47 -4.89 -16.06 0.75
CA ARG A 47 -4.39 -16.92 -0.31
C ARG A 47 -2.87 -17.08 -0.28
N PHE A 48 -2.13 -15.99 -0.10
CA PHE A 48 -0.69 -15.98 -0.28
C PHE A 48 0.10 -15.84 1.01
N GLY A 49 -0.55 -15.50 2.11
CA GLY A 49 0.16 -15.22 3.37
C GLY A 49 1.13 -14.09 3.19
N ASP A 50 2.34 -14.25 3.68
CA ASP A 50 3.44 -13.29 3.55
C ASP A 50 4.46 -13.67 2.46
N THR A 51 4.12 -14.63 1.60
CA THR A 51 4.99 -15.03 0.47
C THR A 51 5.04 -13.96 -0.62
N LYS A 52 4.05 -13.08 -0.67
CA LYS A 52 3.99 -11.94 -1.58
C LYS A 52 3.72 -10.68 -0.76
N SER A 53 4.25 -9.55 -1.23
CA SER A 53 4.12 -8.28 -0.49
C SER A 53 2.93 -7.46 -0.96
N VAL A 54 2.48 -6.54 -0.10
CA VAL A 54 1.42 -5.58 -0.41
C VAL A 54 1.97 -4.16 -0.22
N TRP A 55 1.87 -3.35 -1.26
CA TRP A 55 2.27 -1.95 -1.27
C TRP A 55 1.05 -1.08 -1.53
N LEU A 56 0.97 0.04 -0.81
CA LEU A 56 -0.18 0.92 -0.89
C LEU A 56 0.26 2.37 -0.97
N TRP A 57 -0.24 3.10 -1.96
CA TRP A 57 -0.07 4.55 -2.09
C TRP A 57 -1.34 5.23 -1.63
N THR A 58 -1.21 6.22 -0.75
CA THR A 58 -2.34 7.03 -0.29
C THR A 58 -1.96 8.50 -0.16
N GLY A 59 -2.91 9.39 -0.36
CA GLY A 59 -2.74 10.82 -0.11
C GLY A 59 -2.87 11.20 1.36
N TYR A 60 -3.36 10.28 2.21
CA TYR A 60 -3.42 10.52 3.65
C TYR A 60 -2.04 10.39 4.28
N LEU A 61 -1.84 11.07 5.42
CA LEU A 61 -0.68 10.79 6.26
C LEU A 61 -0.92 9.53 7.08
N TYR A 62 0.14 8.78 7.37
CA TYR A 62 0.04 7.56 8.16
C TYR A 62 -0.71 7.77 9.47
N GLU A 63 -0.44 8.89 10.14
CA GLU A 63 -1.06 9.23 11.42
C GLU A 63 -2.58 9.41 11.32
N GLN A 64 -3.09 9.69 10.12
CA GLN A 64 -4.52 9.84 9.87
C GLN A 64 -5.22 8.49 9.64
N ILE A 65 -4.48 7.48 9.22
CA ILE A 65 -5.06 6.19 8.80
C ILE A 65 -4.48 4.99 9.53
N GLU A 66 -3.61 5.19 10.51
CA GLU A 66 -2.94 4.10 11.23
C GLU A 66 -3.92 3.17 11.96
N HIS A 67 -5.11 3.66 12.28
CA HIS A 67 -6.15 2.90 12.96
C HIS A 67 -6.93 1.96 12.03
N LEU A 68 -6.77 2.09 10.72
CA LEU A 68 -7.52 1.26 9.77
C LEU A 68 -6.96 -0.17 9.74
N PRO A 69 -7.85 -1.20 9.72
CA PRO A 69 -7.39 -2.59 9.73
C PRO A 69 -6.49 -2.96 8.55
N ILE A 70 -6.65 -2.30 7.39
CA ILE A 70 -5.85 -2.58 6.20
C ILE A 70 -4.36 -2.34 6.45
N VAL A 71 -4.01 -1.39 7.32
CA VAL A 71 -2.62 -1.04 7.61
C VAL A 71 -1.86 -2.24 8.19
N ASP A 72 -2.52 -3.06 8.99
CA ASP A 72 -1.91 -4.27 9.55
C ASP A 72 -1.62 -5.35 8.50
N LEU A 73 -2.17 -5.20 7.31
CA LEU A 73 -2.01 -6.16 6.22
C LEU A 73 -1.06 -5.68 5.11
N VAL A 74 -0.56 -4.46 5.22
CA VAL A 74 0.32 -3.82 4.22
C VAL A 74 1.76 -3.94 4.67
N ASP A 75 2.68 -4.16 3.73
CA ASP A 75 4.11 -4.20 4.02
C ASP A 75 4.78 -2.85 3.85
N THR A 76 4.39 -2.11 2.81
CA THR A 76 4.98 -0.80 2.53
C THR A 76 3.89 0.19 2.16
N LEU A 77 3.91 1.33 2.81
CA LEU A 77 2.96 2.42 2.62
C LEU A 77 3.72 3.64 2.13
N ILE A 78 3.29 4.20 1.00
CA ILE A 78 3.76 5.51 0.55
C ILE A 78 2.66 6.50 0.90
N ASP A 79 2.94 7.41 1.82
CA ASP A 79 1.93 8.29 2.40
C ASP A 79 2.13 9.76 2.01
N GLY A 80 1.09 10.55 2.23
CA GLY A 80 1.10 11.99 2.06
C GLY A 80 0.57 12.43 0.69
N PRO A 81 -0.05 13.61 0.64
CA PRO A 81 -0.61 14.13 -0.62
C PRO A 81 0.50 14.45 -1.61
N PHE A 82 0.24 14.16 -2.90
CA PHE A 82 1.15 14.58 -3.96
C PHE A 82 1.17 16.11 -4.02
N ASN A 83 2.37 16.68 -3.99
CA ASN A 83 2.58 18.13 -4.10
C ASN A 83 3.41 18.41 -5.35
N TYR A 84 2.79 18.96 -6.39
CA TYR A 84 3.47 19.19 -7.65
C TYR A 84 4.66 20.16 -7.53
N LYS A 85 4.65 21.04 -6.54
CA LYS A 85 5.77 21.97 -6.28
C LYS A 85 7.00 21.24 -5.77
N LEU A 86 6.83 20.04 -5.24
CA LEU A 86 7.88 19.18 -4.72
C LEU A 86 8.08 17.95 -5.60
N TYR A 87 7.51 17.97 -6.81
CA TYR A 87 7.66 16.89 -7.76
C TYR A 87 9.13 16.69 -8.11
N ASP A 88 9.56 15.42 -8.06
CA ASP A 88 10.92 15.05 -8.46
C ASP A 88 10.87 13.64 -9.05
N PRO A 89 11.10 13.52 -10.39
CA PRO A 89 11.05 12.21 -11.04
C PRO A 89 12.21 11.28 -10.64
N LYS A 90 13.20 11.78 -9.93
CA LYS A 90 14.34 10.98 -9.44
C LYS A 90 14.01 10.26 -8.15
N LEU A 91 12.93 10.61 -7.47
CA LEU A 91 12.55 9.97 -6.21
C LEU A 91 12.08 8.54 -6.46
N GLN A 92 12.55 7.63 -5.62
CA GLN A 92 12.11 6.24 -5.66
C GLN A 92 10.76 6.10 -4.97
N TYR A 93 9.78 5.52 -5.68
CA TYR A 93 8.44 5.21 -5.19
C TYR A 93 7.56 6.40 -4.83
N ARG A 94 8.09 7.62 -4.77
CA ARG A 94 7.35 8.84 -4.42
C ARG A 94 7.28 9.78 -5.61
N GLY A 95 6.16 10.49 -5.74
CA GLY A 95 6.01 11.52 -6.77
C GLY A 95 6.54 12.88 -6.32
N SER A 96 6.51 13.16 -5.03
CA SER A 96 6.97 14.42 -4.45
C SER A 96 7.73 14.19 -3.15
N SER A 97 8.63 15.13 -2.81
CA SER A 97 9.57 14.95 -1.70
C SER A 97 8.92 14.97 -0.32
N ASN A 98 7.69 15.47 -0.20
CA ASN A 98 6.92 15.46 1.05
C ASN A 98 6.35 14.08 1.39
N GLN A 99 6.28 13.19 0.42
CA GLN A 99 5.76 11.83 0.65
C GLN A 99 6.81 10.97 1.33
N ARG A 100 6.35 10.02 2.14
CA ARG A 100 7.23 9.11 2.90
C ARG A 100 7.07 7.68 2.40
N VAL A 101 8.14 6.90 2.52
CA VAL A 101 8.12 5.45 2.34
C VAL A 101 8.18 4.83 3.73
N ILE A 102 7.14 4.10 4.12
CA ILE A 102 6.99 3.56 5.47
C ILE A 102 6.84 2.05 5.39
N ASN A 103 7.73 1.32 6.04
CA ASN A 103 7.60 -0.11 6.22
C ASN A 103 6.75 -0.41 7.45
N ILE A 104 5.78 -1.30 7.29
CA ILE A 104 4.96 -1.79 8.39
C ILE A 104 5.53 -3.13 8.83
N VAL A 105 6.11 -3.15 10.02
CA VAL A 105 6.67 -4.38 10.61
C VAL A 105 5.59 -4.99 11.49
N HIS A 106 5.39 -6.30 11.38
CA HIS A 106 4.33 -7.01 12.09
C HIS A 106 4.87 -7.78 13.29
N ASN A 107 3.99 -8.06 14.26
CA ASN A 107 4.24 -8.82 15.50
C ASN A 107 5.20 -8.14 16.50
N PRO A 108 4.84 -7.03 17.15
CA PRO A 108 3.64 -6.21 16.94
C PRO A 108 3.80 -5.27 15.73
N SER A 109 2.68 -4.83 15.18
CA SER A 109 2.72 -3.90 14.05
C SER A 109 3.28 -2.55 14.46
N ARG A 110 4.23 -2.05 13.67
CA ARG A 110 4.84 -0.74 13.87
C ARG A 110 5.30 -0.17 12.53
N ALA A 111 5.25 1.14 12.40
CA ALA A 111 5.68 1.84 11.21
C ALA A 111 7.13 2.29 11.34
N ILE A 112 7.93 2.06 10.31
CA ILE A 112 9.32 2.51 10.24
C ILE A 112 9.47 3.34 8.98
N ASP A 113 9.78 4.62 9.14
CA ASP A 113 10.03 5.53 8.03
C ASP A 113 11.42 5.24 7.46
N ILE A 114 11.43 4.75 6.21
CA ILE A 114 12.68 4.43 5.50
C ILE A 114 12.94 5.39 4.32
N THR A 115 12.27 6.54 4.32
CA THR A 115 12.31 7.49 3.20
C THR A 115 13.74 7.90 2.84
N TYR A 116 14.53 8.27 3.83
CA TYR A 116 15.88 8.79 3.60
C TYR A 116 16.87 7.72 3.15
N PRO A 117 16.88 6.49 3.69
CA PRO A 117 17.73 5.44 3.15
C PRO A 117 17.48 5.12 1.68
N MET A 118 16.27 5.40 1.16
CA MET A 118 15.91 5.13 -0.23
C MET A 118 16.16 6.30 -1.16
N GLN A 119 16.57 7.43 -0.62
CA GLN A 119 16.85 8.67 -1.36
C GLN A 119 18.34 8.79 -1.68
N VAL A 120 18.85 7.86 -2.39
CA VAL A 120 20.28 7.87 -2.75
C VAL A 120 20.47 8.45 -4.14
#